data_b5886a22d6fa43de3f36378a6edc8c14
#
_entry.id   b5886a22d6fa43de3f36378a6edc8c14
#
_cell.length_a   1.000
_cell.length_b   1.000
_cell.length_c   1.000
_cell.angle_alpha   90.00
_cell.angle_beta   90.00
_cell.angle_gamma   90.00
#
_symmetry.space_group_name_H-M   'P 1'
#
loop_
_entity.id
_entity.type
_entity.pdbx_description
1 polymer ?
#
loop_
_entity_poly.entity_id
_entity_poly.type
_entity_poly.pdbx_seq_one_letter_code
_entity_poly.pdbx_strand_id
1 'polypeptide(L)'
;MFPQPNWIRVLHEKTSKTQDLALLSNAFAELDIWNGIKYKFQAGFDLGAKNYRDFTPSTAGGAMFTAPPQKASGQYNTNFHYSWTIENMLMYNHKFGNHNIDALVGYSAQKYSNEYNQLTATDFPSDDIPWMGAGATKNGDNNIEQWALASVIARANYSFKDRYLLQATFRRDGCSRFGAGNKYANFPSISAGWIVSDEAFMEPVTNVMNFLKIRASYGLTGNYNIGNYRYIAGVSTYNYVLGGSLAPGKGLGNLGNNALTWEETKQLDLGVDIGFLNDRIYLMYDYYNKKVDGLLYQVDIPRASGFSNIYSNIGDY
;
A
#
# COMPACT_ATOMS: atom_id res chain seq x y z
N MET A 1 48.05 4.06 -12.54
CA MET A 1 47.50 4.20 -11.16
C MET A 1 46.16 4.89 -11.31
N PHE A 2 45.07 4.23 -11.01
CA PHE A 2 43.75 4.85 -11.10
C PHE A 2 43.59 5.86 -9.95
N PRO A 3 43.20 7.11 -10.22
CA PRO A 3 42.95 8.06 -9.15
C PRO A 3 41.83 7.59 -8.26
N GLN A 4 42.16 7.29 -7.01
CA GLN A 4 41.17 6.94 -5.99
C GLN A 4 40.76 8.18 -5.23
N PRO A 5 39.49 8.40 -4.94
CA PRO A 5 39.06 9.47 -4.06
C PRO A 5 39.67 9.28 -2.68
N ASN A 6 40.06 10.37 -2.04
CA ASN A 6 40.47 10.33 -0.64
C ASN A 6 39.19 10.19 0.23
N TRP A 7 38.86 8.96 0.60
CA TRP A 7 37.65 8.64 1.37
C TRP A 7 37.59 9.35 2.73
N ILE A 8 38.74 9.58 3.36
CA ILE A 8 38.81 10.34 4.62
C ILE A 8 38.33 11.77 4.36
N ARG A 9 38.80 12.39 3.30
CA ARG A 9 38.40 13.73 2.91
C ARG A 9 36.92 13.81 2.54
N VAL A 10 36.41 12.84 1.77
CA VAL A 10 34.98 12.74 1.44
C VAL A 10 34.13 12.66 2.71
N LEU A 11 34.53 11.85 3.69
CA LEU A 11 33.80 11.70 4.94
C LEU A 11 33.78 12.99 5.79
N HIS A 12 34.82 13.84 5.71
CA HIS A 12 34.91 15.06 6.49
C HIS A 12 34.32 16.29 5.80
N GLU A 13 34.40 16.34 4.48
CA GLU A 13 34.04 17.55 3.72
C GLU A 13 32.65 17.46 3.05
N LYS A 14 32.22 16.25 2.69
CA LYS A 14 30.87 16.05 2.14
C LYS A 14 29.82 16.22 3.22
N THR A 15 28.83 17.06 2.97
CA THR A 15 27.70 17.23 3.86
C THR A 15 26.48 16.50 3.33
N SER A 16 25.92 15.59 4.13
CA SER A 16 24.64 14.93 3.84
C SER A 16 23.76 15.01 5.07
N LYS A 17 22.61 15.66 4.94
CA LYS A 17 21.70 15.89 6.06
C LYS A 17 20.27 15.54 5.65
N THR A 18 19.65 14.70 6.46
CA THR A 18 18.21 14.37 6.37
C THR A 18 17.50 14.91 7.61
N GLN A 19 16.36 15.53 7.37
CA GLN A 19 15.42 15.92 8.43
C GLN A 19 14.07 15.31 8.07
N ASP A 20 13.52 14.53 9.02
CA ASP A 20 12.23 13.88 8.87
C ASP A 20 11.29 14.40 9.98
N LEU A 21 10.10 14.80 9.58
CA LEU A 21 8.98 15.09 10.46
C LEU A 21 7.86 14.10 10.12
N ALA A 22 7.34 13.42 11.12
CA ALA A 22 6.18 12.55 10.97
C ALA A 22 5.13 12.90 12.04
N LEU A 23 3.89 13.04 11.62
CA LEU A 23 2.73 13.22 12.50
C LEU A 23 1.70 12.16 12.16
N LEU A 24 1.42 11.28 13.12
CA LEU A 24 0.35 10.31 13.05
C LEU A 24 -0.71 10.68 14.09
N SER A 25 -1.94 10.86 13.63
CA SER A 25 -3.07 11.21 14.49
C SER A 25 -4.26 10.32 14.18
N ASN A 26 -4.94 9.87 15.23
CA ASN A 26 -6.17 9.11 15.12
C ASN A 26 -7.16 9.61 16.18
N ALA A 27 -8.37 9.88 15.76
CA ALA A 27 -9.48 10.28 16.62
C ALA A 27 -10.70 9.41 16.32
N PHE A 28 -11.46 9.07 17.34
CA PHE A 28 -12.71 8.38 17.17
C PHE A 28 -13.77 8.91 18.14
N ALA A 29 -15.03 8.72 17.76
CA ALA A 29 -16.18 8.98 18.58
C ALA A 29 -17.15 7.80 18.48
N GLU A 30 -17.68 7.35 19.59
CA GLU A 30 -18.69 6.30 19.66
C GLU A 30 -19.94 6.84 20.32
N LEU A 31 -21.08 6.50 19.74
CA LEU A 31 -22.39 6.90 20.22
C LEU A 31 -23.28 5.66 20.32
N ASP A 32 -23.72 5.36 21.52
CA ASP A 32 -24.77 4.36 21.74
C ASP A 32 -26.13 4.99 21.40
N ILE A 33 -26.72 4.55 20.27
CA ILE A 33 -27.97 5.14 19.74
C ILE A 33 -29.17 4.49 20.40
N TRP A 34 -29.14 3.15 20.50
CA TRP A 34 -30.20 2.35 21.07
C TRP A 34 -29.62 1.04 21.63
N ASN A 35 -30.45 0.26 22.33
CA ASN A 35 -30.05 -1.03 22.86
C ASN A 35 -29.47 -1.92 21.75
N GLY A 36 -28.18 -2.18 21.84
CA GLY A 36 -27.43 -2.98 20.89
C GLY A 36 -26.99 -2.24 19.61
N ILE A 37 -27.37 -0.98 19.38
CA ILE A 37 -26.97 -0.19 18.21
C ILE A 37 -25.97 0.87 18.62
N LYS A 38 -24.78 0.79 18.03
CA LYS A 38 -23.69 1.74 18.23
C LYS A 38 -23.23 2.32 16.91
N TYR A 39 -23.07 3.64 16.86
CA TYR A 39 -22.39 4.32 15.76
C TYR A 39 -20.97 4.66 16.18
N LYS A 40 -20.01 4.39 15.29
CA LYS A 40 -18.61 4.76 15.45
C LYS A 40 -18.14 5.57 14.27
N PHE A 41 -17.61 6.75 14.55
CA PHE A 41 -16.85 7.56 13.63
C PHE A 41 -15.37 7.44 13.96
N GLN A 42 -14.51 7.28 12.95
CA GLN A 42 -13.07 7.28 13.11
C GLN A 42 -12.44 8.11 12.01
N ALA A 43 -11.46 8.94 12.38
CA ALA A 43 -10.64 9.73 11.45
C ALA A 43 -9.17 9.52 11.78
N GLY A 44 -8.41 9.12 10.78
CA GLY A 44 -6.95 8.99 10.82
C GLY A 44 -6.31 10.04 9.92
N PHE A 45 -5.20 10.59 10.36
CA PHE A 45 -4.38 11.51 9.58
C PHE A 45 -2.90 11.16 9.76
N ASP A 46 -2.20 11.03 8.66
CA ASP A 46 -0.76 10.79 8.59
C ASP A 46 -0.13 11.85 7.71
N LEU A 47 0.91 12.50 8.22
CA LEU A 47 1.66 13.52 7.52
C LEU A 47 3.15 13.25 7.70
N GLY A 48 3.91 13.29 6.60
CA GLY A 48 5.36 13.25 6.65
C GLY A 48 5.98 14.33 5.78
N ALA A 49 7.02 14.96 6.32
CA ALA A 49 7.82 15.93 5.60
C ALA A 49 9.30 15.55 5.73
N LYS A 50 9.92 15.22 4.62
CA LYS A 50 11.34 14.86 4.55
C LYS A 50 12.10 15.86 3.73
N ASN A 51 13.16 16.42 4.33
CA ASN A 51 14.11 17.30 3.67
C ASN A 51 15.47 16.61 3.61
N TYR A 52 15.98 16.42 2.42
CA TYR A 52 17.29 15.86 2.17
C TYR A 52 18.18 16.91 1.54
N ARG A 53 19.34 17.17 2.12
CA ARG A 53 20.36 18.06 1.57
C ARG A 53 21.67 17.30 1.48
N ASP A 54 22.28 17.36 0.31
CA ASP A 54 23.60 16.80 0.03
C ASP A 54 24.45 17.90 -0.65
N PHE A 55 25.70 18.04 -0.21
CA PHE A 55 26.66 18.93 -0.84
C PHE A 55 28.02 18.26 -0.87
N THR A 56 28.61 18.21 -2.06
CA THR A 56 29.94 17.68 -2.31
C THR A 56 30.82 18.84 -2.74
N PRO A 57 31.79 19.27 -1.93
CA PRO A 57 32.70 20.38 -2.27
C PRO A 57 33.68 19.98 -3.39
N SER A 58 34.28 21.00 -4.03
CA SER A 58 35.23 20.82 -5.14
C SER A 58 36.47 19.98 -4.72
N THR A 59 36.80 20.04 -3.45
CA THR A 59 37.96 19.38 -2.84
C THR A 59 37.76 17.90 -2.52
N ALA A 60 36.53 17.47 -2.36
CA ALA A 60 36.24 16.07 -1.97
C ALA A 60 36.42 15.07 -3.11
N GLY A 61 36.48 15.54 -4.37
CA GLY A 61 36.54 14.70 -5.56
C GLY A 61 35.20 14.13 -5.96
N GLY A 62 35.08 13.77 -7.22
CA GLY A 62 33.86 13.21 -7.82
C GLY A 62 33.80 11.70 -7.75
N ALA A 63 33.30 11.11 -8.83
CA ALA A 63 33.21 9.65 -8.98
C ALA A 63 34.59 8.97 -8.92
N MET A 64 34.59 7.66 -8.72
CA MET A 64 35.73 6.79 -8.39
C MET A 64 37.01 7.00 -9.23
N PHE A 65 36.93 7.69 -10.37
CA PHE A 65 38.07 7.84 -11.29
C PHE A 65 38.41 9.31 -11.60
N THR A 66 37.85 10.26 -10.86
CA THR A 66 38.09 11.68 -11.09
C THR A 66 38.84 12.33 -9.91
N ALA A 67 40.01 12.90 -10.19
CA ALA A 67 40.80 13.58 -9.18
C ALA A 67 40.22 14.97 -8.85
N PRO A 68 40.35 15.48 -7.60
CA PRO A 68 40.11 16.89 -7.28
C PRO A 68 41.13 17.81 -7.93
N PRO A 69 40.79 19.09 -8.19
CA PRO A 69 39.50 19.70 -7.89
C PRO A 69 38.41 19.33 -8.91
N GLN A 70 37.20 19.13 -8.42
CA GLN A 70 36.00 18.90 -9.21
C GLN A 70 35.06 20.10 -9.07
N LYS A 71 34.05 20.19 -9.95
CA LYS A 71 32.99 21.17 -9.74
C LYS A 71 32.21 20.79 -8.49
N ALA A 72 32.06 21.66 -7.54
CA ALA A 72 31.19 21.45 -6.39
C ALA A 72 29.75 21.18 -6.86
N SER A 73 29.08 20.27 -6.23
CA SER A 73 27.72 19.86 -6.57
C SER A 73 26.84 19.74 -5.34
N GLY A 74 25.58 20.09 -5.49
CA GLY A 74 24.61 20.01 -4.43
C GLY A 74 23.27 19.49 -4.90
N GLN A 75 22.54 18.87 -3.97
CA GLN A 75 21.19 18.38 -4.16
C GLN A 75 20.34 18.74 -2.95
N TYR A 76 19.13 19.20 -3.20
CA TYR A 76 18.11 19.44 -2.18
C TYR A 76 16.79 18.82 -2.63
N ASN A 77 16.33 17.84 -1.87
CA ASN A 77 15.05 17.17 -2.12
C ASN A 77 14.10 17.45 -0.98
N THR A 78 12.85 17.71 -1.32
CA THR A 78 11.75 17.72 -0.36
C THR A 78 10.73 16.67 -0.77
N ASN A 79 10.26 15.92 0.19
CA ASN A 79 9.14 15.02 0.04
C ASN A 79 8.12 15.36 1.11
N PHE A 80 6.92 15.69 0.67
CA PHE A 80 5.79 15.97 1.55
C PHE A 80 4.64 15.04 1.21
N HIS A 81 4.27 14.19 2.16
CA HIS A 81 3.10 13.32 1.98
C HIS A 81 2.09 13.53 3.08
N TYR A 82 0.85 13.32 2.74
CA TYR A 82 -0.23 13.17 3.69
C TYR A 82 -1.19 12.09 3.25
N SER A 83 -1.76 11.41 4.22
CA SER A 83 -2.93 10.58 4.01
C SER A 83 -3.98 10.86 5.07
N TRP A 84 -5.24 10.70 4.69
CA TRP A 84 -6.34 10.71 5.64
C TRP A 84 -7.26 9.54 5.36
N THR A 85 -7.83 9.02 6.44
CA THR A 85 -8.84 7.97 6.41
C THR A 85 -10.02 8.41 7.26
N ILE A 86 -11.22 8.26 6.73
CA ILE A 86 -12.47 8.51 7.46
C ILE A 86 -13.30 7.24 7.38
N GLU A 87 -13.78 6.79 8.53
CA GLU A 87 -14.62 5.60 8.64
C GLU A 87 -15.88 5.92 9.44
N ASN A 88 -17.01 5.45 8.92
CA ASN A 88 -18.31 5.54 9.56
C ASN A 88 -18.86 4.12 9.66
N MET A 89 -19.16 3.67 10.87
CA MET A 89 -19.60 2.31 11.13
C MET A 89 -20.86 2.33 11.99
N LEU A 90 -21.87 1.62 11.56
CA LEU A 90 -23.04 1.28 12.35
C LEU A 90 -22.94 -0.18 12.76
N MET A 91 -22.95 -0.43 14.05
CA MET A 91 -22.80 -1.75 14.65
C MET A 91 -24.07 -2.10 15.41
N TYR A 92 -24.44 -3.37 15.31
CA TYR A 92 -25.54 -3.94 16.08
C TYR A 92 -25.07 -5.21 16.76
N ASN A 93 -25.26 -5.30 18.07
CA ASN A 93 -25.01 -6.50 18.84
C ASN A 93 -26.21 -6.79 19.75
N HIS A 94 -26.74 -7.99 19.64
CA HIS A 94 -27.86 -8.40 20.47
C HIS A 94 -27.87 -9.91 20.72
N LYS A 95 -28.10 -10.27 22.00
CA LYS A 95 -28.26 -11.66 22.41
C LYS A 95 -29.69 -11.91 22.87
N PHE A 96 -30.35 -12.88 22.23
CA PHE A 96 -31.71 -13.31 22.59
C PHE A 96 -31.74 -14.80 22.80
N GLY A 97 -31.84 -15.21 24.07
CA GLY A 97 -31.73 -16.60 24.45
C GLY A 97 -30.40 -17.23 24.03
N ASN A 98 -30.47 -18.26 23.21
CA ASN A 98 -29.29 -18.98 22.71
C ASN A 98 -28.73 -18.38 21.39
N HIS A 99 -29.30 -17.31 20.89
CA HIS A 99 -28.92 -16.68 19.64
C HIS A 99 -28.14 -15.39 19.93
N ASN A 100 -27.00 -15.22 19.29
CA ASN A 100 -26.25 -13.98 19.33
C ASN A 100 -26.03 -13.48 17.89
N ILE A 101 -26.35 -12.23 17.65
CA ILE A 101 -26.14 -11.55 16.37
C ILE A 101 -25.21 -10.35 16.61
N ASP A 102 -24.15 -10.26 15.82
CA ASP A 102 -23.30 -9.10 15.69
C ASP A 102 -23.26 -8.69 14.21
N ALA A 103 -23.65 -7.48 13.90
CA ALA A 103 -23.67 -6.97 12.54
C ALA A 103 -22.99 -5.61 12.46
N LEU A 104 -22.36 -5.34 11.33
CA LEU A 104 -21.70 -4.08 11.03
C LEU A 104 -21.99 -3.69 9.60
N VAL A 105 -22.33 -2.42 9.40
CA VAL A 105 -22.31 -1.77 8.08
C VAL A 105 -21.45 -0.52 8.19
N GLY A 106 -20.53 -0.35 7.25
CA GLY A 106 -19.59 0.75 7.29
C GLY A 106 -19.26 1.31 5.92
N TYR A 107 -18.84 2.58 5.94
CA TYR A 107 -18.26 3.28 4.80
C TYR A 107 -16.88 3.82 5.21
N SER A 108 -15.88 3.56 4.39
CA SER A 108 -14.52 4.07 4.57
C SER A 108 -14.08 4.83 3.33
N ALA A 109 -13.42 5.95 3.53
CA ALA A 109 -12.77 6.71 2.47
C ALA A 109 -11.34 7.05 2.88
N GLN A 110 -10.41 6.87 1.96
CA GLN A 110 -9.00 7.16 2.15
C GLN A 110 -8.45 7.91 0.95
N LYS A 111 -7.59 8.89 1.20
CA LYS A 111 -6.80 9.57 0.17
C LYS A 111 -5.37 9.68 0.62
N TYR A 112 -4.46 9.48 -0.33
CA TYR A 112 -3.04 9.69 -0.19
C TYR A 112 -2.55 10.70 -1.22
N SER A 113 -1.64 11.58 -0.82
CA SER A 113 -0.96 12.51 -1.70
C SER A 113 0.50 12.59 -1.29
N ASN A 114 1.39 12.53 -2.26
CA ASN A 114 2.83 12.69 -2.09
C ASN A 114 3.37 13.66 -3.13
N GLU A 115 4.00 14.72 -2.67
CA GLU A 115 4.66 15.71 -3.49
C GLU A 115 6.16 15.59 -3.30
N TYR A 116 6.88 15.45 -4.39
CA TYR A 116 8.33 15.35 -4.42
C TYR A 116 8.90 16.50 -5.25
N ASN A 117 9.87 17.21 -4.67
CA ASN A 117 10.62 18.25 -5.34
C ASN A 117 12.10 17.95 -5.23
N GLN A 118 12.83 18.12 -6.33
CA GLN A 118 14.28 18.00 -6.40
C GLN A 118 14.89 19.24 -7.02
N LEU A 119 15.91 19.75 -6.39
CA LEU A 119 16.77 20.80 -6.92
C LEU A 119 18.20 20.31 -6.89
N THR A 120 18.89 20.39 -8.01
CA THR A 120 20.33 20.14 -8.12
C THR A 120 21.05 21.37 -8.61
N ALA A 121 22.27 21.57 -8.15
CA ALA A 121 23.10 22.69 -8.58
C ALA A 121 24.56 22.27 -8.70
N THR A 122 25.27 22.89 -9.64
CA THR A 122 26.74 22.75 -9.84
C THR A 122 27.38 24.12 -10.09
N ASP A 123 28.69 24.15 -10.15
CA ASP A 123 29.47 25.36 -10.38
C ASP A 123 29.23 26.41 -9.29
N PHE A 124 29.49 26.06 -8.05
CA PHE A 124 29.41 26.95 -6.90
C PHE A 124 30.62 27.91 -6.88
N PRO A 125 30.46 29.19 -6.49
CA PRO A 125 31.54 30.16 -6.42
C PRO A 125 32.56 29.87 -5.31
N SER A 126 32.14 29.16 -4.24
CA SER A 126 32.98 28.70 -3.13
C SER A 126 32.37 27.48 -2.48
N ASP A 127 33.19 26.60 -1.95
CA ASP A 127 32.78 25.45 -1.15
C ASP A 127 32.13 25.85 0.19
N ASP A 128 32.38 27.07 0.67
CA ASP A 128 31.79 27.62 1.89
C ASP A 128 30.32 28.05 1.72
N ILE A 129 29.82 28.07 0.48
CA ILE A 129 28.45 28.49 0.18
C ILE A 129 27.66 27.31 -0.40
N PRO A 130 27.22 26.35 0.42
CA PRO A 130 26.60 25.08 -0.04
C PRO A 130 25.10 25.24 -0.38
N TRP A 131 24.64 26.48 -0.67
CA TRP A 131 23.23 26.73 -0.94
C TRP A 131 22.94 26.66 -2.43
N MET A 132 21.89 25.90 -2.81
CA MET A 132 21.54 25.66 -4.21
C MET A 132 21.36 26.96 -5.03
N GLY A 133 20.93 28.03 -4.37
CA GLY A 133 20.81 29.34 -5.00
C GLY A 133 22.13 29.93 -5.54
N ALA A 134 23.27 29.54 -4.98
CA ALA A 134 24.60 30.04 -5.36
C ALA A 134 25.20 29.31 -6.56
N GLY A 135 24.77 28.11 -6.90
CA GLY A 135 25.27 27.38 -8.07
C GLY A 135 24.91 28.07 -9.38
N ALA A 136 25.86 28.12 -10.33
CA ALA A 136 25.66 28.75 -11.64
C ALA A 136 24.72 27.91 -12.53
N THR A 137 24.85 26.60 -12.49
CA THR A 137 23.96 25.66 -13.22
C THR A 137 22.97 25.03 -12.25
N LYS A 138 21.68 25.15 -12.54
CA LYS A 138 20.60 24.63 -11.70
C LYS A 138 19.63 23.82 -12.55
N ASN A 139 19.20 22.67 -12.02
CA ASN A 139 18.12 21.87 -12.58
C ASN A 139 17.12 21.54 -11.46
N GLY A 140 15.84 21.57 -11.80
CA GLY A 140 14.76 21.21 -10.89
C GLY A 140 13.80 20.23 -11.54
N ASP A 141 13.24 19.35 -10.73
CA ASP A 141 12.18 18.45 -11.11
C ASP A 141 11.17 18.36 -9.96
N ASN A 142 9.90 18.19 -10.31
CA ASN A 142 8.86 17.99 -9.33
C ASN A 142 7.79 17.02 -9.85
N ASN A 143 7.17 16.34 -8.94
CA ASN A 143 6.13 15.40 -9.27
C ASN A 143 5.13 15.30 -8.11
N ILE A 144 3.89 14.96 -8.42
CA ILE A 144 2.84 14.65 -7.44
C ILE A 144 2.20 13.30 -7.77
N GLU A 145 2.06 12.46 -6.75
CA GLU A 145 1.36 11.20 -6.83
C GLU A 145 0.18 11.19 -5.87
N GLN A 146 -0.99 10.79 -6.39
CA GLN A 146 -2.21 10.73 -5.60
C GLN A 146 -2.98 9.45 -5.91
N TRP A 147 -3.60 8.91 -4.87
CA TRP A 147 -4.61 7.86 -5.02
C TRP A 147 -5.69 8.00 -3.95
N ALA A 148 -6.84 7.41 -4.22
CA ALA A 148 -7.97 7.37 -3.32
C ALA A 148 -8.63 5.99 -3.35
N LEU A 149 -9.15 5.58 -2.20
CA LEU A 149 -9.91 4.37 -2.00
C LEU A 149 -11.23 4.71 -1.30
N ALA A 150 -12.32 4.11 -1.75
CA ALA A 150 -13.62 4.20 -1.10
C ALA A 150 -14.20 2.79 -0.96
N SER A 151 -14.70 2.45 0.22
CA SER A 151 -15.13 1.11 0.55
C SER A 151 -16.48 1.13 1.26
N VAL A 152 -17.35 0.20 0.87
CA VAL A 152 -18.55 -0.15 1.64
C VAL A 152 -18.34 -1.54 2.19
N ILE A 153 -18.59 -1.72 3.47
CA ILE A 153 -18.42 -2.98 4.21
C ILE A 153 -19.74 -3.36 4.88
N ALA A 154 -20.11 -4.61 4.78
CA ALA A 154 -21.17 -5.21 5.58
C ALA A 154 -20.67 -6.55 6.13
N ARG A 155 -20.87 -6.80 7.42
CA ARG A 155 -20.52 -8.06 8.09
C ARG A 155 -21.64 -8.46 9.03
N ALA A 156 -21.95 -9.72 9.05
CA ALA A 156 -22.86 -10.33 10.02
C ALA A 156 -22.22 -11.59 10.60
N ASN A 157 -22.18 -11.66 11.92
CA ASN A 157 -21.79 -12.81 12.70
C ASN A 157 -23.04 -13.32 13.41
N TYR A 158 -23.23 -14.62 13.39
CA TYR A 158 -24.31 -15.29 14.09
C TYR A 158 -23.74 -16.46 14.87
N SER A 159 -24.12 -16.59 16.14
CA SER A 159 -23.84 -17.79 16.91
C SER A 159 -25.13 -18.35 17.53
N PHE A 160 -25.24 -19.65 17.50
CA PHE A 160 -26.31 -20.41 18.16
C PHE A 160 -25.74 -21.30 19.22
N LYS A 161 -26.22 -21.11 20.46
CA LYS A 161 -25.73 -21.82 21.67
C LYS A 161 -24.20 -21.67 21.87
N ASP A 162 -23.61 -20.63 21.33
CA ASP A 162 -22.16 -20.39 21.28
C ASP A 162 -21.34 -21.57 20.66
N ARG A 163 -22.00 -22.52 19.99
CA ARG A 163 -21.41 -23.72 19.35
C ARG A 163 -21.38 -23.65 17.83
N TYR A 164 -22.47 -23.16 17.23
CA TYR A 164 -22.59 -23.04 15.78
C TYR A 164 -22.32 -21.59 15.42
N LEU A 165 -21.25 -21.35 14.70
CA LEU A 165 -20.76 -20.02 14.35
C LEU A 165 -20.89 -19.83 12.85
N LEU A 166 -21.46 -18.72 12.43
CA LEU A 166 -21.57 -18.33 11.01
C LEU A 166 -21.16 -16.87 10.87
N GLN A 167 -20.34 -16.58 9.87
CA GLN A 167 -19.99 -15.20 9.50
C GLN A 167 -20.16 -15.02 8.00
N ALA A 168 -20.74 -13.91 7.61
CA ALA A 168 -20.78 -13.44 6.23
C ALA A 168 -20.23 -12.02 6.17
N THR A 169 -19.38 -11.76 5.18
CA THR A 169 -18.84 -10.41 4.93
C THR A 169 -19.01 -10.08 3.46
N PHE A 170 -19.37 -8.85 3.19
CA PHE A 170 -19.39 -8.28 1.85
C PHE A 170 -18.62 -6.97 1.89
N ARG A 171 -17.67 -6.81 0.98
CA ARG A 171 -16.92 -5.58 0.80
C ARG A 171 -16.94 -5.17 -0.66
N ARG A 172 -17.24 -3.91 -0.91
CA ARG A 172 -17.11 -3.29 -2.22
C ARG A 172 -16.11 -2.16 -2.14
N ASP A 173 -15.02 -2.29 -2.85
CA ASP A 173 -13.91 -1.33 -2.88
C ASP A 173 -13.83 -0.64 -4.24
N GLY A 174 -13.57 0.67 -4.21
CA GLY A 174 -13.31 1.47 -5.39
C GLY A 174 -11.95 2.18 -5.28
N CYS A 175 -11.06 1.95 -6.24
CA CYS A 175 -9.72 2.53 -6.26
C CYS A 175 -9.50 3.43 -7.47
N SER A 176 -8.91 4.60 -7.25
CA SER A 176 -8.61 5.57 -8.30
C SER A 176 -7.47 5.15 -9.24
N ARG A 177 -6.74 4.08 -8.91
CA ARG A 177 -5.65 3.54 -9.74
C ARG A 177 -6.15 2.85 -11.01
N PHE A 178 -7.45 2.55 -11.09
CA PHE A 178 -8.10 1.93 -12.23
C PHE A 178 -8.91 2.91 -13.06
N GLY A 179 -9.08 2.61 -14.33
CA GLY A 179 -9.85 3.42 -15.29
C GLY A 179 -11.36 3.43 -15.00
N ALA A 180 -12.07 4.28 -15.72
CA ALA A 180 -13.53 4.35 -15.63
C ALA A 180 -14.13 2.97 -15.99
N GLY A 181 -15.09 2.50 -15.18
CA GLY A 181 -15.71 1.18 -15.35
C GLY A 181 -15.04 0.05 -14.54
N ASN A 182 -13.74 0.15 -14.25
CA ASN A 182 -12.96 -0.91 -13.58
C ASN A 182 -12.55 -0.54 -12.14
N LYS A 183 -12.99 0.61 -11.64
CA LYS A 183 -12.61 1.11 -10.31
C LYS A 183 -13.10 0.24 -9.17
N TYR A 184 -14.29 -0.35 -9.31
CA TYR A 184 -14.99 -1.04 -8.24
C TYR A 184 -14.95 -2.54 -8.40
N ALA A 185 -14.66 -3.26 -7.31
CA ALA A 185 -14.77 -4.71 -7.21
C ALA A 185 -15.50 -5.12 -5.93
N ASN A 186 -16.02 -6.35 -5.91
CA ASN A 186 -16.80 -6.90 -4.80
C ASN A 186 -16.08 -8.12 -4.23
N PHE A 187 -15.97 -8.16 -2.91
CA PHE A 187 -15.22 -9.17 -2.18
C PHE A 187 -16.13 -9.81 -1.10
N PRO A 188 -16.98 -10.78 -1.47
CA PRO A 188 -17.76 -11.54 -0.52
C PRO A 188 -16.89 -12.58 0.19
N SER A 189 -17.25 -12.89 1.43
CA SER A 189 -16.71 -14.06 2.16
C SER A 189 -17.74 -14.65 3.09
N ILE A 190 -17.63 -15.95 3.34
CA ILE A 190 -18.44 -16.71 4.28
C ILE A 190 -17.56 -17.64 5.08
N SER A 191 -17.83 -17.78 6.37
CA SER A 191 -17.17 -18.77 7.22
C SER A 191 -18.15 -19.42 8.16
N ALA A 192 -17.91 -20.68 8.49
CA ALA A 192 -18.65 -21.46 9.46
C ALA A 192 -17.70 -22.12 10.45
N GLY A 193 -18.12 -22.21 11.71
CA GLY A 193 -17.41 -22.91 12.77
C GLY A 193 -18.36 -23.73 13.61
N TRP A 194 -17.91 -24.90 14.03
CA TRP A 194 -18.65 -25.78 14.93
C TRP A 194 -17.74 -26.19 16.07
N ILE A 195 -18.15 -25.85 17.30
CA ILE A 195 -17.49 -26.30 18.53
C ILE A 195 -18.09 -27.65 18.88
N VAL A 196 -17.44 -28.71 18.41
CA VAL A 196 -17.89 -30.09 18.53
C VAL A 196 -17.78 -30.54 19.97
N SER A 197 -16.76 -30.11 20.71
CA SER A 197 -16.54 -30.47 22.12
C SER A 197 -17.70 -30.10 23.03
N ASP A 198 -18.53 -29.12 22.67
CA ASP A 198 -19.67 -28.71 23.48
C ASP A 198 -20.94 -29.54 23.21
N GLU A 199 -20.88 -30.53 22.33
CA GLU A 199 -21.99 -31.40 22.04
C GLU A 199 -22.09 -32.53 23.06
N ALA A 200 -23.32 -32.93 23.40
CA ALA A 200 -23.57 -33.96 24.41
C ALA A 200 -22.90 -35.31 24.11
N PHE A 201 -22.72 -35.66 22.84
CA PHE A 201 -22.05 -36.90 22.45
C PHE A 201 -20.54 -36.90 22.71
N MET A 202 -19.94 -35.72 22.91
CA MET A 202 -18.52 -35.58 23.24
C MET A 202 -18.22 -35.67 24.73
N GLU A 203 -19.24 -35.58 25.60
CA GLU A 203 -19.09 -35.60 27.05
C GLU A 203 -18.19 -36.73 27.58
N PRO A 204 -18.27 -38.00 27.08
CA PRO A 204 -17.42 -39.09 27.57
C PRO A 204 -15.92 -38.88 27.30
N VAL A 205 -15.54 -38.07 26.30
CA VAL A 205 -14.13 -37.89 25.87
C VAL A 205 -13.57 -36.57 26.31
N THR A 206 -14.35 -35.67 26.90
CA THR A 206 -13.90 -34.30 27.28
C THR A 206 -12.77 -34.30 28.31
N ASN A 207 -12.64 -35.37 29.13
CA ASN A 207 -11.50 -35.50 30.06
C ASN A 207 -10.15 -35.64 29.36
N VAL A 208 -10.11 -36.08 28.11
CA VAL A 208 -8.90 -36.22 27.31
C VAL A 208 -8.83 -35.16 26.26
N MET A 209 -9.91 -34.98 25.47
CA MET A 209 -10.04 -33.96 24.42
C MET A 209 -11.09 -32.93 24.86
N ASN A 210 -10.63 -31.89 25.54
CA ASN A 210 -11.50 -30.87 26.13
C ASN A 210 -11.97 -29.81 25.13
N PHE A 211 -11.31 -29.69 24.01
CA PHE A 211 -11.69 -28.74 22.95
C PHE A 211 -11.55 -29.37 21.57
N LEU A 212 -12.60 -29.26 20.77
CA LEU A 212 -12.61 -29.63 19.36
C LEU A 212 -13.47 -28.64 18.59
N LYS A 213 -12.83 -27.88 17.65
CA LYS A 213 -13.54 -26.98 16.76
C LYS A 213 -13.18 -27.28 15.31
N ILE A 214 -14.19 -27.38 14.47
CA ILE A 214 -14.05 -27.49 13.02
C ILE A 214 -14.42 -26.13 12.42
N ARG A 215 -13.67 -25.67 11.45
CA ARG A 215 -13.92 -24.39 10.77
C ARG A 215 -13.70 -24.51 9.28
N ALA A 216 -14.52 -23.78 8.53
CA ALA A 216 -14.41 -23.67 7.09
C ALA A 216 -14.66 -22.23 6.67
N SER A 217 -13.90 -21.73 5.71
CA SER A 217 -14.14 -20.41 5.14
C SER A 217 -13.87 -20.41 3.64
N TYR A 218 -14.62 -19.58 2.93
CA TYR A 218 -14.38 -19.26 1.54
C TYR A 218 -14.56 -17.76 1.32
N GLY A 219 -13.61 -17.14 0.65
CA GLY A 219 -13.67 -15.70 0.44
C GLY A 219 -12.86 -15.22 -0.76
N LEU A 220 -13.24 -14.04 -1.22
CA LEU A 220 -12.55 -13.29 -2.23
C LEU A 220 -11.85 -12.09 -1.60
N THR A 221 -10.60 -11.82 -2.04
CA THR A 221 -9.86 -10.61 -1.68
C THR A 221 -9.30 -9.97 -2.94
N GLY A 222 -9.16 -8.64 -2.92
CA GLY A 222 -8.65 -7.87 -4.05
C GLY A 222 -7.28 -7.26 -3.76
N ASN A 223 -6.46 -7.18 -4.80
CA ASN A 223 -5.21 -6.43 -4.80
C ASN A 223 -5.28 -5.31 -5.84
N TYR A 224 -4.95 -4.10 -5.42
CA TYR A 224 -4.86 -2.90 -6.26
C TYR A 224 -3.45 -2.31 -6.30
N ASN A 225 -2.44 -3.08 -5.85
CA ASN A 225 -1.08 -2.59 -5.74
C ASN A 225 -0.39 -2.50 -7.11
N ILE A 226 -0.79 -1.51 -7.87
CA ILE A 226 -0.20 -1.10 -9.14
C ILE A 226 0.19 0.39 -9.01
N GLY A 227 1.15 0.85 -9.80
CA GLY A 227 1.52 2.27 -9.79
C GLY A 227 0.35 3.18 -10.18
N ASN A 228 0.37 4.43 -9.72
CA ASN A 228 -0.67 5.40 -10.04
C ASN A 228 -0.69 5.71 -11.55
N TYR A 229 -1.89 6.00 -12.09
CA TYR A 229 -2.09 6.44 -13.48
C TYR A 229 -1.70 5.44 -14.56
N ARG A 230 -1.54 4.14 -14.26
CA ARG A 230 -1.15 3.12 -15.25
C ARG A 230 -2.23 2.84 -16.31
N TYR A 231 -3.46 3.26 -16.05
CA TYR A 231 -4.57 3.13 -16.98
C TYR A 231 -4.60 4.20 -18.07
N ILE A 232 -3.81 5.29 -17.93
CA ILE A 232 -3.70 6.36 -18.94
C ILE A 232 -2.29 6.43 -19.54
N ALA A 233 -2.20 6.86 -20.78
CA ALA A 233 -0.93 7.12 -21.42
C ALA A 233 -0.31 8.41 -20.87
N GLY A 234 0.92 8.32 -20.38
CA GLY A 234 1.70 9.46 -19.94
C GLY A 234 2.33 10.20 -21.11
N VAL A 235 2.60 11.51 -20.92
CA VAL A 235 3.31 12.34 -21.89
C VAL A 235 4.72 12.64 -21.36
N SER A 236 5.71 12.41 -22.19
CA SER A 236 7.12 12.73 -21.93
C SER A 236 7.67 13.77 -22.88
N THR A 237 8.72 14.45 -22.45
CA THR A 237 9.44 15.40 -23.29
C THR A 237 10.49 14.66 -24.11
N TYR A 238 10.49 14.90 -25.42
CA TYR A 238 11.48 14.40 -26.36
C TYR A 238 12.10 15.59 -27.09
N ASN A 239 13.42 15.63 -27.17
CA ASN A 239 14.11 16.69 -27.87
C ASN A 239 14.30 16.33 -29.34
N TYR A 240 14.00 17.27 -30.21
CA TYR A 240 14.26 17.18 -31.65
C TYR A 240 15.38 18.18 -32.04
N VAL A 241 16.04 17.91 -33.14
CA VAL A 241 16.98 18.85 -33.76
C VAL A 241 16.28 19.53 -34.92
N LEU A 242 16.03 20.83 -34.82
CA LEU A 242 15.44 21.67 -35.84
C LEU A 242 16.44 22.80 -36.19
N GLY A 243 16.88 22.88 -37.45
CA GLY A 243 17.81 23.91 -37.88
C GLY A 243 19.14 23.93 -37.11
N GLY A 244 19.63 22.77 -36.65
CA GLY A 244 20.85 22.63 -35.86
C GLY A 244 20.70 22.98 -34.37
N SER A 245 19.50 23.33 -33.90
CA SER A 245 19.20 23.63 -32.49
C SER A 245 18.26 22.60 -31.88
N LEU A 246 18.43 22.30 -30.58
CA LEU A 246 17.53 21.44 -29.82
C LEU A 246 16.18 22.15 -29.63
N ALA A 247 15.11 21.49 -30.09
CA ALA A 247 13.73 21.92 -29.86
C ALA A 247 12.99 20.87 -28.97
N PRO A 248 12.39 21.31 -27.87
CA PRO A 248 11.65 20.41 -27.03
C PRO A 248 10.33 19.99 -27.69
N GLY A 249 10.09 18.68 -27.78
CA GLY A 249 8.85 18.10 -28.27
C GLY A 249 8.13 17.31 -27.16
N LYS A 250 6.90 16.89 -27.44
CA LYS A 250 6.10 16.05 -26.56
C LYS A 250 5.70 14.80 -27.30
N GLY A 251 5.71 13.66 -26.61
CA GLY A 251 5.27 12.38 -27.14
C GLY A 251 4.77 11.49 -26.03
N LEU A 252 4.23 10.32 -26.38
CA LEU A 252 3.81 9.32 -25.39
C LEU A 252 5.04 8.77 -24.66
N GLY A 253 5.02 8.84 -23.34
CA GLY A 253 6.09 8.30 -22.49
C GLY A 253 5.86 6.86 -22.08
N ASN A 254 4.60 6.41 -22.04
CA ASN A 254 4.18 5.06 -21.75
C ASN A 254 2.82 4.75 -22.40
N LEU A 255 2.52 3.47 -22.55
CA LEU A 255 1.18 3.01 -22.92
C LEU A 255 0.30 2.94 -21.66
N GLY A 256 -0.89 3.54 -21.74
CA GLY A 256 -1.94 3.32 -20.77
C GLY A 256 -2.74 2.06 -21.11
N ASN A 257 -3.28 1.39 -20.09
CA ASN A 257 -4.22 0.29 -20.28
C ASN A 257 -5.51 0.54 -19.48
N ASN A 258 -6.54 1.04 -20.15
CA ASN A 258 -7.81 1.35 -19.51
C ASN A 258 -8.61 0.09 -19.11
N ALA A 259 -8.20 -1.09 -19.58
CA ALA A 259 -8.80 -2.38 -19.21
C ALA A 259 -8.28 -2.93 -17.86
N LEU A 260 -7.26 -2.28 -17.26
CA LEU A 260 -6.74 -2.70 -15.95
C LEU A 260 -7.84 -2.75 -14.90
N THR A 261 -7.89 -3.86 -14.18
CA THR A 261 -8.83 -4.13 -13.09
C THR A 261 -8.12 -4.76 -11.90
N TRP A 262 -8.87 -5.03 -10.85
CA TRP A 262 -8.38 -5.68 -9.64
C TRP A 262 -7.82 -7.07 -9.94
N GLU A 263 -6.74 -7.42 -9.26
CA GLU A 263 -6.30 -8.81 -9.13
C GLU A 263 -7.13 -9.44 -8.01
N GLU A 264 -7.75 -10.59 -8.27
CA GLU A 264 -8.63 -11.28 -7.34
C GLU A 264 -8.00 -12.56 -6.81
N THR A 265 -8.05 -12.72 -5.51
CA THR A 265 -7.65 -13.97 -4.84
C THR A 265 -8.88 -14.66 -4.29
N LYS A 266 -9.13 -15.90 -4.69
CA LYS A 266 -10.13 -16.81 -4.16
C LYS A 266 -9.44 -17.80 -3.24
N GLN A 267 -9.94 -17.92 -2.01
CA GLN A 267 -9.31 -18.77 -1.02
C GLN A 267 -10.36 -19.62 -0.29
N LEU A 268 -10.10 -20.92 -0.20
CA LEU A 268 -10.80 -21.88 0.63
C LEU A 268 -9.87 -22.25 1.80
N ASP A 269 -10.39 -22.17 3.01
CA ASP A 269 -9.68 -22.63 4.21
C ASP A 269 -10.54 -23.65 4.96
N LEU A 270 -9.92 -24.74 5.40
CA LEU A 270 -10.50 -25.76 6.28
C LEU A 270 -9.56 -25.91 7.48
N GLY A 271 -10.11 -25.79 8.69
CA GLY A 271 -9.31 -25.86 9.89
C GLY A 271 -9.92 -26.74 10.96
N VAL A 272 -9.05 -27.33 11.78
CA VAL A 272 -9.41 -28.09 12.98
C VAL A 272 -8.52 -27.62 14.12
N ASP A 273 -9.17 -27.26 15.23
CA ASP A 273 -8.49 -26.85 16.46
C ASP A 273 -8.81 -27.89 17.54
N ILE A 274 -7.80 -28.45 18.20
CA ILE A 274 -7.92 -29.54 19.15
C ILE A 274 -7.14 -29.20 20.43
N GLY A 275 -7.81 -29.26 21.57
CA GLY A 275 -7.22 -29.14 22.89
C GLY A 275 -7.29 -30.46 23.67
N PHE A 276 -6.18 -30.82 24.29
CA PHE A 276 -6.08 -32.04 25.11
C PHE A 276 -5.62 -31.70 26.54
N LEU A 277 -6.03 -32.54 27.50
CA LEU A 277 -5.56 -32.51 28.88
C LEU A 277 -5.70 -31.14 29.55
N ASN A 278 -6.88 -30.53 29.45
CA ASN A 278 -7.20 -29.18 29.92
C ASN A 278 -6.27 -28.12 29.28
N ASP A 279 -6.19 -28.15 27.95
CA ASP A 279 -5.42 -27.23 27.09
C ASP A 279 -3.90 -27.23 27.33
N ARG A 280 -3.36 -28.27 27.96
CA ARG A 280 -1.91 -28.45 28.07
C ARG A 280 -1.25 -28.71 26.72
N ILE A 281 -2.00 -29.31 25.80
CA ILE A 281 -1.59 -29.55 24.42
C ILE A 281 -2.68 -28.97 23.53
N TYR A 282 -2.31 -28.01 22.67
CA TYR A 282 -3.21 -27.40 21.73
C TYR A 282 -2.63 -27.53 20.32
N LEU A 283 -3.42 -28.11 19.41
CA LEU A 283 -3.05 -28.34 18.01
C LEU A 283 -3.99 -27.55 17.12
N MET A 284 -3.45 -26.85 16.15
CA MET A 284 -4.18 -26.22 15.05
C MET A 284 -3.68 -26.81 13.74
N TYR A 285 -4.59 -27.26 12.92
CA TYR A 285 -4.28 -27.74 11.58
C TYR A 285 -5.14 -27.00 10.57
N ASP A 286 -4.50 -26.42 9.56
CA ASP A 286 -5.14 -25.69 8.49
C ASP A 286 -4.74 -26.26 7.13
N TYR A 287 -5.75 -26.47 6.29
CA TYR A 287 -5.60 -26.72 4.87
C TYR A 287 -6.18 -25.54 4.12
N TYR A 288 -5.41 -24.95 3.21
CA TYR A 288 -5.90 -23.88 2.36
C TYR A 288 -5.63 -24.18 0.89
N ASN A 289 -6.53 -23.70 0.04
CA ASN A 289 -6.36 -23.65 -1.42
C ASN A 289 -6.60 -22.22 -1.87
N LYS A 290 -5.62 -21.66 -2.56
CA LYS A 290 -5.63 -20.27 -3.01
C LYS A 290 -5.47 -20.24 -4.53
N LYS A 291 -6.35 -19.50 -5.20
CA LYS A 291 -6.25 -19.18 -6.64
C LYS A 291 -6.23 -17.67 -6.81
N VAL A 292 -5.28 -17.17 -7.60
CA VAL A 292 -5.16 -15.76 -7.97
C VAL A 292 -5.54 -15.62 -9.43
N ASP A 293 -6.54 -14.81 -9.72
CA ASP A 293 -7.02 -14.51 -11.07
C ASP A 293 -6.64 -13.07 -11.46
N GLY A 294 -6.22 -12.87 -12.70
CA GLY A 294 -5.93 -11.56 -13.26
C GLY A 294 -4.73 -10.85 -12.59
N LEU A 295 -3.60 -11.54 -12.46
CA LEU A 295 -2.36 -10.98 -11.90
C LEU A 295 -2.01 -9.63 -12.54
N LEU A 296 -1.80 -8.61 -11.70
CA LEU A 296 -1.33 -7.30 -12.11
C LEU A 296 0.17 -7.35 -12.40
N TYR A 297 0.53 -7.38 -13.68
CA TYR A 297 1.91 -7.57 -14.10
C TYR A 297 2.32 -6.63 -15.23
N GLN A 298 3.61 -6.33 -15.30
CA GLN A 298 4.21 -5.57 -16.39
C GLN A 298 4.67 -6.53 -17.47
N VAL A 299 3.99 -6.52 -18.61
CA VAL A 299 4.23 -7.43 -19.74
C VAL A 299 5.13 -6.76 -20.76
N ASP A 300 6.19 -7.44 -21.17
CA ASP A 300 7.04 -6.97 -22.26
C ASP A 300 6.29 -7.09 -23.61
N ILE A 301 6.43 -6.05 -24.43
CA ILE A 301 5.81 -5.97 -25.75
C ILE A 301 6.87 -5.74 -26.83
N PRO A 302 6.58 -6.11 -28.09
CA PRO A 302 7.51 -5.88 -29.20
C PRO A 302 7.87 -4.40 -29.33
N ARG A 303 9.16 -4.08 -29.33
CA ARG A 303 9.67 -2.71 -29.40
C ARG A 303 9.31 -1.96 -30.71
N ALA A 304 8.83 -2.67 -31.73
CA ALA A 304 8.25 -2.07 -32.92
C ALA A 304 7.01 -1.19 -32.61
N SER A 305 6.37 -1.37 -31.43
CA SER A 305 5.32 -0.48 -30.93
C SER A 305 5.82 0.89 -30.44
N GLY A 306 7.15 1.06 -30.31
CA GLY A 306 7.77 2.22 -29.69
C GLY A 306 7.91 2.13 -28.16
N PHE A 307 7.42 1.06 -27.54
CA PHE A 307 7.43 0.84 -26.09
C PHE A 307 8.01 -0.51 -25.73
N SER A 308 8.51 -0.66 -24.49
CA SER A 308 9.09 -1.93 -24.03
C SER A 308 8.08 -2.81 -23.29
N ASN A 309 7.10 -2.21 -22.63
CA ASN A 309 6.18 -2.91 -21.74
C ASN A 309 4.84 -2.19 -21.60
N ILE A 310 3.85 -2.91 -21.07
CA ILE A 310 2.53 -2.42 -20.68
C ILE A 310 2.08 -3.15 -19.42
N TYR A 311 1.34 -2.46 -18.53
CA TYR A 311 0.67 -3.13 -17.41
C TYR A 311 -0.60 -3.81 -17.89
N SER A 312 -0.80 -5.06 -17.48
CA SER A 312 -1.99 -5.86 -17.84
C SER A 312 -2.35 -6.81 -16.71
N ASN A 313 -3.62 -7.21 -16.68
CA ASN A 313 -4.04 -8.36 -15.91
C ASN A 313 -3.75 -9.61 -16.74
N ILE A 314 -2.90 -10.50 -16.25
CA ILE A 314 -2.48 -11.71 -16.98
C ILE A 314 -2.64 -12.93 -16.10
N GLY A 315 -3.01 -14.04 -16.75
CA GLY A 315 -2.92 -15.39 -16.18
C GLY A 315 -3.69 -15.60 -14.89
N ASP A 316 -3.62 -16.84 -14.45
CA ASP A 316 -4.13 -17.35 -13.18
C ASP A 316 -2.98 -18.10 -12.49
N TYR A 317 -2.94 -18.03 -11.17
CA TYR A 317 -1.94 -18.73 -10.35
C TYR A 317 -2.61 -19.45 -9.18
#